data_59ca3cffc09b25785060fb949e978356
#
_entry.id   59ca3cffc09b25785060fb949e978356
#
_cell.length_a   1.000
_cell.length_b   1.000
_cell.length_c   1.000
_cell.angle_alpha   90.00
_cell.angle_beta   90.00
_cell.angle_gamma   90.00
#
_symmetry.space_group_name_H-M   'P 1'
#
loop_
_entity.id
_entity.type
_entity.pdbx_description
1 polymer ?
#
loop_
_entity_poly.entity_id
_entity_poly.type
_entity_poly.pdbx_seq_one_letter_code
_entity_poly.pdbx_strand_id
1 'polypeptide(L)'
;MIRTLIRPTGFVDSPFGHDGKLARLAGGLNWFASAELLTVEFGRRLSSELVPVEGIEARFDDEMAATWARLTTARAPLQLGDRVVRLDQPQVMGIVNITPDSFSDGGHYSTPADAA
;
A
#
# COMPACT_ATOMS: atom_id res chain seq x y z
N MET A 1 2.15 21.15 15.47
CA MET A 1 3.37 20.44 15.04
C MET A 1 3.35 20.24 13.54
N ILE A 2 4.39 20.69 12.89
CA ILE A 2 4.51 20.58 11.43
C ILE A 2 5.09 19.21 11.08
N ARG A 3 4.44 18.50 10.16
CA ARG A 3 4.88 17.20 9.66
C ARG A 3 4.91 17.21 8.14
N THR A 4 5.80 16.43 7.57
CA THR A 4 5.82 16.17 6.13
C THR A 4 5.37 14.75 5.86
N LEU A 5 4.31 14.62 5.07
CA LEU A 5 3.79 13.33 4.61
C LEU A 5 4.33 13.06 3.20
N ILE A 6 4.57 11.81 2.89
CA ILE A 6 5.06 11.38 1.58
C ILE A 6 3.98 10.55 0.90
N ARG A 7 3.50 11.01 -0.24
CA ARG A 7 2.50 10.29 -1.02
C ARG A 7 3.11 9.80 -2.33
N PRO A 8 3.29 8.48 -2.52
CA PRO A 8 3.73 7.94 -3.80
C PRO A 8 2.76 8.31 -4.92
N THR A 9 3.31 8.64 -6.08
CA THR A 9 2.52 8.98 -7.27
C THR A 9 3.35 8.71 -8.54
N GLY A 10 2.77 8.90 -9.71
CA GLY A 10 3.49 8.63 -10.94
C GLY A 10 3.76 7.14 -11.13
N PHE A 11 2.77 6.30 -10.86
CA PHE A 11 2.90 4.86 -11.01
C PHE A 11 3.08 4.49 -12.47
N VAL A 12 3.95 3.50 -12.72
CA VAL A 12 4.27 3.00 -14.06
C VAL A 12 3.92 1.52 -14.15
N ASP A 13 3.60 1.06 -15.36
CA ASP A 13 3.19 -0.33 -15.59
C ASP A 13 4.35 -1.33 -15.50
N SER A 14 5.56 -0.88 -15.77
CA SER A 14 6.74 -1.73 -15.79
C SER A 14 7.97 -0.96 -15.35
N PRO A 15 8.88 -1.56 -14.56
CA PRO A 15 10.11 -0.90 -14.14
C PRO A 15 11.18 -0.85 -15.23
N PHE A 16 11.01 -1.53 -16.35
CA PHE A 16 12.02 -1.60 -17.38
C PHE A 16 12.24 -0.25 -18.07
N GLY A 17 13.50 0.11 -18.28
CA GLY A 17 13.88 1.37 -18.92
C GLY A 17 13.91 2.58 -18.00
N HIS A 18 13.67 2.40 -16.69
CA HIS A 18 13.61 3.48 -15.70
C HIS A 18 14.71 3.38 -14.63
N ASP A 19 15.89 2.89 -14.99
CA ASP A 19 16.95 2.59 -14.03
C ASP A 19 17.25 3.77 -13.10
N GLY A 20 17.19 3.54 -11.79
CA GLY A 20 17.46 4.54 -10.78
C GLY A 20 16.40 5.64 -10.62
N LYS A 21 15.30 5.58 -11.36
CA LYS A 21 14.27 6.62 -11.38
C LYS A 21 12.94 6.19 -10.74
N LEU A 22 12.89 4.96 -10.27
CA LEU A 22 11.68 4.41 -9.65
C LEU A 22 11.96 3.90 -8.25
N ALA A 23 10.92 3.88 -7.44
CA ALA A 23 10.89 3.15 -6.18
C ALA A 23 9.78 2.11 -6.21
N ARG A 24 9.98 1.02 -5.49
CA ARG A 24 9.01 -0.07 -5.39
C ARG A 24 8.17 0.10 -4.15
N LEU A 25 6.85 0.07 -4.30
CA LEU A 25 5.95 0.22 -3.17
C LEU A 25 5.86 -1.09 -2.39
N ALA A 26 6.31 -1.06 -1.14
CA ALA A 26 6.16 -2.15 -0.16
C ALA A 26 6.64 -3.54 -0.65
N GLY A 27 7.59 -3.56 -1.58
CA GLY A 27 8.09 -4.81 -2.16
C GLY A 27 7.09 -5.56 -3.04
N GLY A 28 5.99 -4.91 -3.40
CA GLY A 28 4.95 -5.50 -4.26
C GLY A 28 5.22 -5.29 -5.75
N LEU A 29 4.15 -5.26 -6.53
CA LEU A 29 4.22 -5.15 -7.99
C LEU A 29 3.95 -3.72 -8.49
N ASN A 30 3.92 -2.74 -7.60
CA ASN A 30 3.70 -1.35 -7.96
C ASN A 30 4.98 -0.54 -7.84
N TRP A 31 5.29 0.21 -8.90
CA TRP A 31 6.47 1.05 -9.00
C TRP A 31 6.04 2.48 -9.26
N PHE A 32 6.73 3.44 -8.62
CA PHE A 32 6.37 4.85 -8.76
C PHE A 32 7.58 5.71 -9.06
N ALA A 33 7.37 6.79 -9.82
CA ALA A 33 8.42 7.66 -10.33
C ALA A 33 8.56 8.96 -9.55
N SER A 34 7.57 9.31 -8.75
CA SER A 34 7.55 10.58 -8.02
C SER A 34 6.79 10.45 -6.71
N ALA A 35 6.97 11.42 -5.85
CA ALA A 35 6.21 11.51 -4.61
C ALA A 35 5.77 12.96 -4.38
N GLU A 36 4.60 13.13 -3.82
CA GLU A 36 4.14 14.42 -3.36
C GLU A 36 4.52 14.58 -1.89
N LEU A 37 5.26 15.63 -1.60
CA LEU A 37 5.62 15.99 -0.23
C LEU A 37 4.60 16.98 0.30
N LEU A 38 3.82 16.54 1.29
CA LEU A 38 2.73 17.32 1.87
C LEU A 38 3.13 17.82 3.24
N THR A 39 3.23 19.12 3.40
CA THR A 39 3.47 19.72 4.72
C THR A 39 2.14 20.02 5.38
N VAL A 40 1.94 19.46 6.57
CA VAL A 40 0.69 19.58 7.31
C VAL A 40 0.94 20.05 8.73
N GLU A 41 -0.02 20.80 9.27
CA GLU A 41 -0.03 21.24 10.67
C GLU A 41 -1.46 21.17 11.18
N PHE A 42 -1.66 20.49 12.32
CA PHE A 42 -3.00 20.27 12.90
C PHE A 42 -4.03 19.74 11.90
N GLY A 43 -3.60 18.77 11.07
CA GLY A 43 -4.47 18.20 10.05
C GLY A 43 -4.73 19.10 8.84
N ARG A 44 -4.15 20.27 8.79
CA ARG A 44 -4.32 21.22 7.72
C ARG A 44 -3.10 21.25 6.80
N ARG A 45 -3.34 21.11 5.50
CA ARG A 45 -2.26 21.18 4.52
C ARG A 45 -1.76 22.61 4.37
N LEU A 46 -0.47 22.81 4.56
CA LEU A 46 0.22 24.08 4.34
C LEU A 46 0.79 24.19 2.94
N SER A 47 1.38 23.11 2.43
CA SER A 47 2.01 23.10 1.12
C SER A 47 2.06 21.70 0.54
N SER A 48 2.31 21.63 -0.76
CA SER A 48 2.45 20.39 -1.51
C SER A 48 3.50 20.61 -2.59
N GLU A 49 4.40 19.65 -2.75
CA GLU A 49 5.46 19.70 -3.76
C GLU A 49 5.61 18.33 -4.40
N LEU A 50 5.60 18.26 -5.72
CA LEU A 50 5.85 17.04 -6.47
C LEU A 50 7.36 16.90 -6.72
N VAL A 51 7.94 15.78 -6.25
CA VAL A 51 9.38 15.54 -6.32
C VAL A 51 9.64 14.20 -7.03
N PRO A 52 10.56 14.14 -8.01
CA PRO A 52 10.95 12.88 -8.62
C PRO A 52 11.61 11.96 -7.59
N VAL A 53 11.41 10.65 -7.72
CA VAL A 53 12.07 9.65 -6.86
C VAL A 53 13.58 9.76 -6.97
N GLU A 54 14.10 10.02 -8.18
CA GLU A 54 15.51 10.24 -8.39
C GLU A 54 15.99 11.45 -7.58
N GLY A 55 16.85 11.20 -6.59
CA GLY A 55 17.39 12.25 -5.74
C GLY A 55 16.49 12.69 -4.59
N ILE A 56 15.33 12.07 -4.41
CA ILE A 56 14.37 12.49 -3.35
C ILE A 56 14.97 12.35 -1.95
N GLU A 57 15.84 11.38 -1.74
CA GLU A 57 16.40 11.12 -0.40
C GLU A 57 17.24 12.28 0.13
N ALA A 58 17.79 13.10 -0.76
CA ALA A 58 18.52 14.30 -0.37
C ALA A 58 17.62 15.35 0.31
N ARG A 59 16.29 15.23 0.15
CA ARG A 59 15.30 16.14 0.74
C ARG A 59 14.84 15.71 2.13
N PHE A 60 15.25 14.54 2.59
CA PHE A 60 14.69 13.92 3.80
C PHE A 60 15.40 14.37 5.07
N ASP A 61 14.61 14.66 6.11
CA ASP A 61 15.05 14.60 7.49
C ASP A 61 14.91 13.16 8.02
N ASP A 62 15.19 12.95 9.30
CA ASP A 62 15.14 11.60 9.88
C ASP A 62 13.72 11.00 9.87
N GLU A 63 12.70 11.80 10.12
CA GLU A 63 11.31 11.34 10.09
C GLU A 63 10.88 10.95 8.68
N MET A 64 11.23 11.75 7.70
CA MET A 64 10.94 11.46 6.29
C MET A 64 11.67 10.22 5.81
N ALA A 65 12.94 10.05 6.20
CA ALA A 65 13.71 8.85 5.85
C ALA A 65 13.08 7.59 6.45
N ALA A 66 12.61 7.64 7.69
CA ALA A 66 11.92 6.52 8.32
C ALA A 66 10.60 6.21 7.60
N THR A 67 9.85 7.22 7.21
CA THR A 67 8.61 7.05 6.45
C THR A 67 8.88 6.42 5.08
N TRP A 68 9.90 6.90 4.39
CA TRP A 68 10.32 6.35 3.10
C TRP A 68 10.71 4.87 3.21
N ALA A 69 11.47 4.52 4.25
CA ALA A 69 11.85 3.13 4.50
C ALA A 69 10.61 2.25 4.69
N ARG A 70 9.61 2.73 5.43
CA ARG A 70 8.35 1.97 5.60
C ARG A 70 7.58 1.82 4.28
N LEU A 71 7.59 2.84 3.42
CA LEU A 71 6.91 2.77 2.13
C LEU A 71 7.57 1.80 1.16
N THR A 72 8.90 1.69 1.19
CA THR A 72 9.66 0.94 0.20
C THR A 72 10.13 -0.43 0.67
N THR A 73 9.99 -0.74 1.96
CA THR A 73 10.38 -2.05 2.49
C THR A 73 9.26 -3.07 2.26
N ALA A 74 9.65 -4.28 1.88
CA ALA A 74 8.71 -5.38 1.70
C ALA A 74 7.97 -5.67 3.01
N ARG A 75 6.67 -5.95 2.90
CA ARG A 75 5.84 -6.34 4.04
C ARG A 75 6.10 -7.80 4.40
N ALA A 76 6.19 -8.06 5.71
CA ALA A 76 6.24 -9.43 6.19
C ALA A 76 4.91 -10.14 5.88
N PRO A 77 4.94 -11.44 5.54
CA PRO A 77 3.70 -12.18 5.36
C PRO A 77 2.89 -12.25 6.65
N LEU A 78 1.57 -12.35 6.49
CA LEU A 78 0.67 -12.53 7.63
C LEU A 78 0.58 -14.01 7.98
N GLN A 79 0.79 -14.33 9.25
CA GLN A 79 0.59 -15.68 9.78
C GLN A 79 -0.80 -15.76 10.40
N LEU A 80 -1.71 -16.48 9.76
CA LEU A 80 -3.11 -16.62 10.19
C LEU A 80 -3.37 -18.10 10.56
N GLY A 81 -3.05 -18.46 11.81
CA GLY A 81 -3.07 -19.86 12.22
C GLY A 81 -1.98 -20.64 11.49
N ASP A 82 -2.37 -21.66 10.75
CA ASP A 82 -1.48 -22.48 9.91
C ASP A 82 -1.38 -21.98 8.45
N ARG A 83 -2.02 -20.85 8.14
CA ARG A 83 -1.97 -20.24 6.81
C ARG A 83 -1.01 -19.04 6.80
N VAL A 84 -0.29 -18.91 5.69
CA VAL A 84 0.60 -17.77 5.44
C VAL A 84 0.06 -17.00 4.25
N VAL A 85 -0.20 -15.71 4.42
CA VAL A 85 -0.65 -14.81 3.34
C VAL A 85 0.50 -13.88 2.99
N ARG A 86 0.99 -13.99 1.77
CA ARG A 86 2.05 -13.12 1.25
C ARG A 86 1.48 -11.74 0.90
N LEU A 87 2.24 -10.69 1.22
CA LEU A 87 1.84 -9.31 0.94
C LEU A 87 2.68 -8.66 -0.16
N ASP A 88 3.55 -9.44 -0.82
CA ASP A 88 4.41 -8.95 -1.91
C ASP A 88 3.80 -9.16 -3.31
N GLN A 89 2.60 -9.70 -3.37
CA GLN A 89 1.87 -9.95 -4.62
C GLN A 89 0.37 -9.82 -4.37
N PRO A 90 -0.43 -9.61 -5.43
CA PRO A 90 -1.89 -9.53 -5.28
C PRO A 90 -2.47 -10.80 -4.67
N GLN A 91 -3.46 -10.63 -3.81
CA GLN A 91 -4.19 -11.70 -3.15
C GLN A 91 -5.70 -11.51 -3.41
N VAL A 92 -6.42 -12.61 -3.48
CA VAL A 92 -7.88 -12.60 -3.64
C VAL A 92 -8.50 -13.02 -2.32
N MET A 93 -9.41 -12.21 -1.79
CA MET A 93 -10.17 -12.52 -0.59
C MET A 93 -11.64 -12.69 -0.96
N GLY A 94 -12.14 -13.90 -0.74
CA GLY A 94 -13.56 -14.17 -0.91
C GLY A 94 -14.32 -13.95 0.40
N ILE A 95 -15.59 -13.64 0.28
CA ILE A 95 -16.50 -13.50 1.43
C ILE A 95 -17.60 -14.54 1.29
N VAL A 96 -17.74 -15.37 2.34
CA VAL A 96 -18.82 -16.36 2.43
C VAL A 96 -19.75 -15.93 3.55
N ASN A 97 -21.02 -15.67 3.21
CA ASN A 97 -22.03 -15.28 4.18
C ASN A 97 -22.95 -16.50 4.42
N ILE A 98 -22.91 -17.03 5.64
CA ILE A 98 -23.68 -18.20 6.03
C ILE A 98 -24.78 -17.87 7.03
N THR A 99 -25.14 -16.59 7.19
CA THR A 99 -26.26 -16.18 8.03
C THR A 99 -27.60 -16.39 7.33
N PRO A 100 -28.71 -16.57 8.06
CA PRO A 100 -30.04 -16.67 7.43
C PRO A 100 -30.44 -15.47 6.59
N ASP A 101 -29.84 -14.31 6.81
CA ASP A 101 -30.11 -13.06 6.10
C ASP A 101 -29.16 -12.78 4.95
N SER A 102 -28.56 -13.81 4.36
CA SER A 102 -27.64 -13.66 3.24
C SER A 102 -28.30 -13.00 2.02
N PHE A 103 -27.48 -12.32 1.23
CA PHE A 103 -27.94 -11.38 0.19
C PHE A 103 -28.84 -11.97 -0.87
N SER A 104 -28.54 -13.17 -1.37
CA SER A 104 -29.23 -13.73 -2.51
C SER A 104 -29.96 -15.03 -2.19
N ASP A 105 -29.43 -15.84 -1.29
CA ASP A 105 -29.94 -17.19 -1.02
C ASP A 105 -30.78 -17.29 0.25
N GLY A 106 -30.89 -16.21 1.04
CA GLY A 106 -31.79 -16.14 2.18
C GLY A 106 -31.58 -17.23 3.23
N GLY A 107 -30.35 -17.59 3.53
CA GLY A 107 -30.04 -18.65 4.49
C GLY A 107 -30.07 -20.05 3.87
N HIS A 108 -30.07 -20.16 2.57
CA HIS A 108 -30.05 -21.43 1.86
C HIS A 108 -28.83 -22.28 2.24
N TYR A 109 -27.68 -21.64 2.43
CA TYR A 109 -26.44 -22.28 2.84
C TYR A 109 -26.20 -22.03 4.33
N SER A 110 -26.25 -23.09 5.14
CA SER A 110 -26.14 -22.98 6.60
C SER A 110 -24.76 -23.37 7.15
N THR A 111 -23.88 -23.92 6.32
CA THR A 111 -22.51 -24.28 6.69
C THR A 111 -21.51 -23.82 5.63
N PRO A 112 -20.22 -23.68 5.98
CA PRO A 112 -19.20 -23.34 4.98
C PRO A 112 -19.10 -24.36 3.84
N ALA A 113 -19.35 -25.63 4.11
CA ALA A 113 -19.33 -26.67 3.07
C ALA A 113 -20.49 -26.49 2.08
N ASP A 114 -21.65 -26.08 2.55
CA ASP A 114 -22.81 -25.82 1.70
C ASP A 114 -22.65 -24.55 0.87
N ALA A 115 -21.87 -23.60 1.35
CA ALA A 115 -21.64 -22.32 0.70
C ALA A 115 -20.47 -22.36 -0.31
N ALA A 116 -19.67 -23.39 -0.29
CA ALA A 116 -18.45 -23.49 -1.12
C ALA A 116 -18.71 -23.77 -2.62
#